data_477e666c3642d5d8718aa535e544b25f
#
_entry.id   477e666c3642d5d8718aa535e544b25f
#
_cell.length_a   1.000
_cell.length_b   1.000
_cell.length_c   1.000
_cell.angle_alpha   90.00
_cell.angle_beta   90.00
_cell.angle_gamma   90.00
#
_symmetry.space_group_name_H-M   'P 1'
#
loop_
_entity.id
_entity.type
_entity.pdbx_description
1 polymer ?
#
loop_
_entity_poly.entity_id
_entity_poly.type
_entity_poly.pdbx_seq_one_letter_code
_entity_poly.pdbx_strand_id
1 'polypeptide(L)'
;MAKTPREIVDEGRLSGWQIAALGMTILLNALDGFDVMSISFAAPGIAEEWQVPQDVLGWVLSMELIGMAVGSILLGGMADRFGRRPTILGCLTVIGAGMLLVPTATGVARLSLWRLLTGLGIGGMLAALNATVAEFSNARYRSLVLPLMVTGYPLGAFLGGMMAANVLDASDWRGVFYLGAGLTIAAIPLTFFLIPETPDWLVDCRPVNALQRINATLRRFRLPEAIELPEPSADPRRSSIADILRPPLLSRTLLLTLAYLTHVTAYYYFVKWIPKLVVDMGFDASAGGGVLTKAMLGGAIGGGLLGLVALRIGIKKATVIALTGAFVMLNIFGQAPEDIAMLGWIAGVTAFFSNAAAVGFYALLAMAFPPHVRATGTGFGIGFGRAGAAMGPALAGILFARGLDVGAVSLIISIGSAVSIGAILLVRLTAEPRVTTDRHGA
;
A
#
# COMPACT_ATOMS: atom_id res chain seq x y z
N MET A 1 -14.47 38.31 3.65
CA MET A 1 -13.75 37.65 2.53
C MET A 1 -14.56 36.44 2.08
N ALA A 2 -14.70 36.22 0.78
CA ALA A 2 -15.33 35.01 0.26
C ALA A 2 -14.50 33.76 0.69
N LYS A 3 -15.20 32.71 1.14
CA LYS A 3 -14.51 31.46 1.51
C LYS A 3 -13.95 30.76 0.27
N THR A 4 -12.74 30.29 0.37
CA THR A 4 -12.14 29.46 -0.67
C THR A 4 -12.83 28.10 -0.77
N PRO A 5 -12.82 27.43 -1.93
CA PRO A 5 -13.39 26.08 -2.06
C PRO A 5 -12.84 25.09 -1.01
N ARG A 6 -11.57 25.23 -0.64
CA ARG A 6 -10.92 24.41 0.40
C ARG A 6 -11.50 24.67 1.79
N GLU A 7 -11.67 25.94 2.17
CA GLU A 7 -12.27 26.31 3.45
C GLU A 7 -13.73 25.83 3.55
N ILE A 8 -14.48 25.90 2.44
CA ILE A 8 -15.85 25.39 2.38
C ILE A 8 -15.90 23.88 2.67
N VAL A 9 -14.97 23.09 2.11
CA VAL A 9 -14.88 21.66 2.37
C VAL A 9 -14.40 21.39 3.81
N ASP A 10 -13.40 22.12 4.29
CA ASP A 10 -12.78 21.91 5.60
C ASP A 10 -13.73 22.21 6.77
N GLU A 11 -14.55 23.24 6.67
CA GLU A 11 -15.52 23.62 7.69
C GLU A 11 -16.86 22.91 7.53
N GLY A 12 -17.13 22.35 6.35
CA GLY A 12 -18.38 21.70 6.01
C GLY A 12 -18.61 20.40 6.78
N ARG A 13 -19.89 20.05 6.97
CA ARG A 13 -20.24 18.69 7.44
C ARG A 13 -20.11 17.69 6.30
N LEU A 14 -19.58 16.50 6.59
CA LEU A 14 -19.52 15.43 5.61
C LEU A 14 -20.93 15.04 5.14
N SER A 15 -21.17 15.20 3.86
CA SER A 15 -22.41 14.76 3.21
C SER A 15 -22.40 13.26 2.89
N GLY A 16 -23.57 12.66 2.66
CA GLY A 16 -23.67 11.26 2.22
C GLY A 16 -22.89 10.99 0.93
N TRP A 17 -22.84 11.94 0.00
CA TRP A 17 -22.05 11.82 -1.23
C TRP A 17 -20.54 11.85 -0.98
N GLN A 18 -20.06 12.69 -0.06
CA GLN A 18 -18.65 12.67 0.33
C GLN A 18 -18.27 11.33 1.00
N ILE A 19 -19.15 10.84 1.90
CA ILE A 19 -18.95 9.53 2.54
C ILE A 19 -18.92 8.42 1.48
N ALA A 20 -19.80 8.45 0.48
CA ALA A 20 -19.81 7.47 -0.61
C ALA A 20 -18.52 7.56 -1.48
N ALA A 21 -18.06 8.78 -1.80
CA ALA A 21 -16.82 8.98 -2.54
C ALA A 21 -15.60 8.49 -1.75
N LEU A 22 -15.52 8.79 -0.44
CA LEU A 22 -14.47 8.30 0.45
C LEU A 22 -14.56 6.77 0.64
N GLY A 23 -15.76 6.21 0.77
CA GLY A 23 -15.98 4.76 0.80
C GLY A 23 -15.51 4.07 -0.48
N MET A 24 -15.71 4.73 -1.64
CA MET A 24 -15.20 4.23 -2.92
C MET A 24 -13.67 4.20 -2.96
N THR A 25 -12.98 5.18 -2.40
CA THR A 25 -11.49 5.13 -2.33
C THR A 25 -11.00 3.99 -1.44
N ILE A 26 -11.71 3.67 -0.35
CA ILE A 26 -11.40 2.51 0.50
C ILE A 26 -11.61 1.21 -0.29
N LEU A 27 -12.71 1.10 -1.04
CA LEU A 27 -12.99 -0.06 -1.89
C LEU A 27 -11.91 -0.24 -2.97
N LEU A 28 -11.50 0.84 -3.63
CA LEU A 28 -10.44 0.78 -4.65
C LEU A 28 -9.11 0.32 -4.04
N ASN A 29 -8.75 0.81 -2.86
CA ASN A 29 -7.56 0.33 -2.17
C ASN A 29 -7.69 -1.13 -1.69
N ALA A 30 -8.91 -1.60 -1.41
CA ALA A 30 -9.18 -3.00 -1.12
C ALA A 30 -9.00 -3.87 -2.39
N LEU A 31 -9.47 -3.42 -3.54
CA LEU A 31 -9.23 -4.09 -4.82
C LEU A 31 -7.73 -4.20 -5.12
N ASP A 32 -6.95 -3.12 -4.89
CA ASP A 32 -5.49 -3.17 -5.02
C ASP A 32 -4.88 -4.26 -4.13
N GLY A 33 -5.35 -4.39 -2.89
CA GLY A 33 -4.87 -5.41 -1.97
C GLY A 33 -5.10 -6.83 -2.48
N PHE A 34 -6.27 -7.10 -3.05
CA PHE A 34 -6.56 -8.37 -3.69
C PHE A 34 -5.71 -8.58 -4.96
N ASP A 35 -5.67 -7.58 -5.85
CA ASP A 35 -4.95 -7.68 -7.11
C ASP A 35 -3.46 -7.97 -6.90
N VAL A 36 -2.83 -7.31 -5.93
CA VAL A 36 -1.42 -7.55 -5.58
C VAL A 36 -1.22 -8.98 -5.04
N MET A 37 -2.17 -9.53 -4.29
CA MET A 37 -2.04 -10.89 -3.76
C MET A 37 -2.48 -11.98 -4.75
N SER A 38 -3.22 -11.65 -5.81
CA SER A 38 -3.78 -12.60 -6.79
C SER A 38 -2.71 -13.54 -7.38
N ILE A 39 -1.54 -13.01 -7.71
CA ILE A 39 -0.43 -13.81 -8.24
C ILE A 39 0.11 -14.82 -7.21
N SER A 40 0.05 -14.50 -5.91
CA SER A 40 0.49 -15.40 -4.85
C SER A 40 -0.46 -16.58 -4.69
N PHE A 41 -1.78 -16.35 -4.80
CA PHE A 41 -2.79 -17.42 -4.83
C PHE A 41 -2.63 -18.31 -6.07
N ALA A 42 -2.29 -17.74 -7.22
CA ALA A 42 -2.12 -18.45 -8.48
C ALA A 42 -0.75 -19.14 -8.62
N ALA A 43 0.26 -18.74 -7.82
CA ALA A 43 1.65 -19.19 -7.98
C ALA A 43 1.84 -20.71 -7.95
N PRO A 44 1.18 -21.50 -7.08
CA PRO A 44 1.31 -22.95 -7.10
C PRO A 44 0.88 -23.56 -8.44
N GLY A 45 -0.33 -23.19 -8.93
CA GLY A 45 -0.86 -23.71 -10.19
C GLY A 45 -0.03 -23.29 -11.41
N ILE A 46 0.49 -22.05 -11.43
CA ILE A 46 1.41 -21.60 -12.49
C ILE A 46 2.70 -22.41 -12.48
N ALA A 47 3.27 -22.64 -11.29
CA ALA A 47 4.51 -23.37 -11.13
C ALA A 47 4.35 -24.85 -11.57
N GLU A 48 3.22 -25.46 -11.26
CA GLU A 48 2.89 -26.83 -11.65
C GLU A 48 2.64 -26.94 -13.15
N GLU A 49 1.77 -26.10 -13.73
CA GLU A 49 1.39 -26.19 -15.15
C GLU A 49 2.57 -25.95 -16.09
N TRP A 50 3.42 -24.96 -15.77
CA TRP A 50 4.52 -24.57 -16.64
C TRP A 50 5.89 -25.05 -16.17
N GLN A 51 5.95 -25.87 -15.12
CA GLN A 51 7.19 -26.39 -14.50
C GLN A 51 8.23 -25.27 -14.26
N VAL A 52 7.74 -24.15 -13.68
CA VAL A 52 8.51 -22.92 -13.51
C VAL A 52 9.56 -23.12 -12.40
N PRO A 53 10.87 -22.90 -12.66
CA PRO A 53 11.89 -22.90 -11.62
C PRO A 53 11.64 -21.83 -10.56
N GLN A 54 12.10 -22.06 -9.33
CA GLN A 54 11.81 -21.18 -8.19
C GLN A 54 12.39 -19.77 -8.34
N ASP A 55 13.58 -19.63 -8.95
CA ASP A 55 14.17 -18.33 -9.24
C ASP A 55 13.32 -17.54 -10.24
N VAL A 56 12.85 -18.19 -11.29
CA VAL A 56 11.95 -17.57 -12.29
C VAL A 56 10.61 -17.20 -11.65
N LEU A 57 10.04 -18.08 -10.81
CA LEU A 57 8.81 -17.81 -10.09
C LEU A 57 8.95 -16.58 -9.16
N GLY A 58 10.08 -16.46 -8.47
CA GLY A 58 10.38 -15.29 -7.64
C GLY A 58 10.35 -13.98 -8.43
N TRP A 59 10.87 -13.96 -9.66
CA TRP A 59 10.76 -12.81 -10.55
C TRP A 59 9.32 -12.55 -11.00
N VAL A 60 8.55 -13.58 -11.34
CA VAL A 60 7.11 -13.43 -11.67
C VAL A 60 6.34 -12.76 -10.53
N LEU A 61 6.57 -13.21 -9.29
CA LEU A 61 5.95 -12.64 -8.09
C LEU A 61 6.36 -11.18 -7.84
N SER A 62 7.51 -10.77 -8.36
CA SER A 62 8.06 -9.41 -8.23
C SER A 62 7.61 -8.45 -9.32
N MET A 63 7.19 -8.93 -10.51
CA MET A 63 6.94 -8.08 -11.69
C MET A 63 5.88 -7.01 -11.44
N GLU A 64 4.83 -7.34 -10.74
CA GLU A 64 3.79 -6.38 -10.38
C GLU A 64 4.31 -5.29 -9.44
N LEU A 65 5.12 -5.66 -8.46
CA LEU A 65 5.71 -4.73 -7.49
C LEU A 65 6.70 -3.78 -8.19
N ILE A 66 7.44 -4.28 -9.19
CA ILE A 66 8.26 -3.45 -10.09
C ILE A 66 7.35 -2.49 -10.86
N GLY A 67 6.26 -3.01 -11.44
CA GLY A 67 5.24 -2.20 -12.12
C GLY A 67 4.69 -1.09 -11.22
N MET A 68 4.37 -1.40 -9.96
CA MET A 68 3.88 -0.42 -8.98
C MET A 68 4.93 0.67 -8.68
N ALA A 69 6.20 0.31 -8.55
CA ALA A 69 7.27 1.27 -8.33
C ALA A 69 7.41 2.22 -9.53
N VAL A 70 7.46 1.69 -10.74
CA VAL A 70 7.53 2.46 -11.98
C VAL A 70 6.27 3.31 -12.17
N GLY A 71 5.09 2.72 -11.97
CA GLY A 71 3.80 3.39 -12.11
C GLY A 71 3.63 4.57 -11.15
N SER A 72 4.10 4.44 -9.91
CA SER A 72 4.04 5.55 -8.95
C SER A 72 4.92 6.74 -9.35
N ILE A 73 6.02 6.50 -10.05
CA ILE A 73 6.90 7.56 -10.55
C ILE A 73 6.33 8.18 -11.83
N LEU A 74 5.94 7.34 -12.80
CA LEU A 74 5.49 7.81 -14.11
C LEU A 74 4.07 8.38 -14.08
N LEU A 75 3.15 7.71 -13.40
CA LEU A 75 1.72 8.05 -13.38
C LEU A 75 1.33 8.89 -12.16
N GLY A 76 2.15 8.93 -11.09
CA GLY A 76 1.88 9.74 -9.91
C GLY A 76 1.69 11.23 -10.23
N GLY A 77 2.51 11.79 -11.13
CA GLY A 77 2.37 13.17 -11.60
C GLY A 77 1.21 13.40 -12.57
N MET A 78 0.61 12.36 -13.12
CA MET A 78 -0.54 12.49 -14.03
C MET A 78 -1.79 12.98 -13.29
N ALA A 79 -1.96 12.60 -12.04
CA ALA A 79 -3.07 13.08 -11.21
C ALA A 79 -3.04 14.60 -11.01
N ASP A 80 -1.85 15.19 -10.94
CA ASP A 80 -1.69 16.65 -10.84
C ASP A 80 -1.93 17.34 -12.18
N ARG A 81 -1.55 16.70 -13.29
CA ARG A 81 -1.68 17.28 -14.63
C ARG A 81 -3.07 17.12 -15.23
N PHE A 82 -3.66 15.93 -15.15
CA PHE A 82 -4.92 15.59 -15.84
C PHE A 82 -6.12 15.55 -14.91
N GLY A 83 -5.92 15.55 -13.60
CA GLY A 83 -6.96 15.43 -12.59
C GLY A 83 -6.97 14.08 -11.88
N ARG A 84 -7.58 14.07 -10.70
CA ARG A 84 -7.63 12.86 -9.87
C ARG A 84 -8.55 11.82 -10.50
N ARG A 85 -9.75 12.23 -10.91
CA ARG A 85 -10.77 11.33 -11.49
C ARG A 85 -10.32 10.66 -12.78
N PRO A 86 -9.83 11.35 -13.84
CA PRO A 86 -9.35 10.70 -15.05
C PRO A 86 -8.18 9.75 -14.80
N THR A 87 -7.28 10.12 -13.89
CA THR A 87 -6.14 9.26 -13.52
C THR A 87 -6.60 7.97 -12.86
N ILE A 88 -7.53 8.02 -11.90
CA ILE A 88 -8.09 6.83 -11.24
C ILE A 88 -8.78 5.93 -12.28
N LEU A 89 -9.63 6.49 -13.14
CA LEU A 89 -10.35 5.74 -14.18
C LEU A 89 -9.39 5.10 -15.20
N GLY A 90 -8.37 5.85 -15.63
CA GLY A 90 -7.33 5.34 -16.52
C GLY A 90 -6.53 4.19 -15.90
N CYS A 91 -6.12 4.35 -14.63
CA CYS A 91 -5.44 3.30 -13.88
C CYS A 91 -6.32 2.05 -13.72
N LEU A 92 -7.60 2.19 -13.35
CA LEU A 92 -8.54 1.07 -13.25
C LEU A 92 -8.69 0.34 -14.59
N THR A 93 -8.73 1.07 -15.70
CA THR A 93 -8.79 0.47 -17.04
C THR A 93 -7.54 -0.35 -17.34
N VAL A 94 -6.35 0.16 -16.99
CA VAL A 94 -5.08 -0.54 -17.16
C VAL A 94 -5.01 -1.79 -16.27
N ILE A 95 -5.44 -1.69 -15.00
CA ILE A 95 -5.49 -2.81 -14.07
C ILE A 95 -6.46 -3.89 -14.59
N GLY A 96 -7.68 -3.52 -14.91
CA GLY A 96 -8.69 -4.45 -15.41
C GLY A 96 -8.26 -5.16 -16.71
N ALA A 97 -7.67 -4.42 -17.66
CA ALA A 97 -7.11 -4.98 -18.87
C ALA A 97 -5.95 -5.95 -18.58
N GLY A 98 -5.02 -5.56 -17.70
CA GLY A 98 -3.91 -6.40 -17.29
C GLY A 98 -4.41 -7.71 -16.66
N MET A 99 -5.37 -7.63 -15.72
CA MET A 99 -5.97 -8.81 -15.09
C MET A 99 -6.69 -9.73 -16.08
N LEU A 100 -7.40 -9.19 -17.09
CA LEU A 100 -8.02 -9.97 -18.16
C LEU A 100 -7.01 -10.63 -19.10
N LEU A 101 -5.85 -10.02 -19.30
CA LEU A 101 -4.80 -10.53 -20.18
C LEU A 101 -3.97 -11.64 -19.50
N VAL A 102 -3.85 -11.65 -18.17
CA VAL A 102 -3.09 -12.69 -17.44
C VAL A 102 -3.54 -14.10 -17.78
N PRO A 103 -4.84 -14.46 -17.77
CA PRO A 103 -5.30 -15.80 -18.14
C PRO A 103 -4.97 -16.22 -19.58
N THR A 104 -4.72 -15.27 -20.47
CA THR A 104 -4.33 -15.53 -21.87
C THR A 104 -2.84 -15.80 -22.06
N ALA A 105 -2.06 -15.68 -20.99
CA ALA A 105 -0.63 -15.91 -21.05
C ALA A 105 -0.31 -17.39 -21.36
N THR A 106 0.59 -17.61 -22.29
CA THR A 106 1.05 -18.94 -22.71
C THR A 106 2.43 -19.28 -22.17
N GLY A 107 2.92 -18.49 -21.22
CA GLY A 107 4.23 -18.69 -20.58
C GLY A 107 4.63 -17.49 -19.72
N VAL A 108 5.72 -17.69 -18.99
CA VAL A 108 6.24 -16.77 -17.96
C VAL A 108 6.46 -15.34 -18.46
N ALA A 109 7.02 -15.19 -19.68
CA ALA A 109 7.35 -13.86 -20.22
C ALA A 109 6.09 -12.97 -20.42
N ARG A 110 5.02 -13.55 -21.01
CA ARG A 110 3.75 -12.84 -21.20
C ARG A 110 3.06 -12.57 -19.87
N LEU A 111 3.05 -13.54 -18.97
CA LEU A 111 2.53 -13.38 -17.62
C LEU A 111 3.22 -12.20 -16.90
N SER A 112 4.54 -12.18 -16.91
CA SER A 112 5.35 -11.12 -16.31
C SER A 112 5.03 -9.74 -16.89
N LEU A 113 4.86 -9.66 -18.22
CA LEU A 113 4.48 -8.41 -18.89
C LEU A 113 3.10 -7.90 -18.44
N TRP A 114 2.10 -8.79 -18.35
CA TRP A 114 0.76 -8.42 -17.91
C TRP A 114 0.73 -8.05 -16.43
N ARG A 115 1.51 -8.71 -15.59
CA ARG A 115 1.68 -8.33 -14.17
C ARG A 115 2.38 -6.98 -14.00
N LEU A 116 3.40 -6.70 -14.82
CA LEU A 116 4.04 -5.38 -14.86
C LEU A 116 3.02 -4.29 -15.24
N LEU A 117 2.18 -4.54 -16.26
CA LEU A 117 1.14 -3.62 -16.70
C LEU A 117 0.10 -3.37 -15.59
N THR A 118 -0.38 -4.42 -14.91
CA THR A 118 -1.29 -4.30 -13.77
C THR A 118 -0.65 -3.44 -12.67
N GLY A 119 0.60 -3.73 -12.34
CA GLY A 119 1.36 -2.97 -11.34
C GLY A 119 1.51 -1.49 -11.68
N LEU A 120 1.76 -1.15 -12.96
CA LEU A 120 1.80 0.26 -13.41
C LEU A 120 0.51 0.99 -13.04
N GLY A 121 -0.65 0.38 -13.32
CA GLY A 121 -1.95 0.95 -12.97
C GLY A 121 -2.12 1.15 -11.46
N ILE A 122 -1.80 0.13 -10.65
CA ILE A 122 -1.91 0.18 -9.18
C ILE A 122 -1.02 1.29 -8.61
N GLY A 123 0.25 1.38 -9.09
CA GLY A 123 1.19 2.40 -8.62
C GLY A 123 0.73 3.83 -8.86
N GLY A 124 0.15 4.09 -10.06
CA GLY A 124 -0.42 5.39 -10.41
C GLY A 124 -1.69 5.72 -9.63
N MET A 125 -2.56 4.73 -9.44
CA MET A 125 -3.84 4.91 -8.76
C MET A 125 -3.66 5.30 -7.29
N LEU A 126 -2.74 4.68 -6.57
CA LEU A 126 -2.54 4.94 -5.14
C LEU A 126 -2.20 6.40 -4.84
N ALA A 127 -1.40 7.06 -5.69
CA ALA A 127 -1.09 8.47 -5.55
C ALA A 127 -2.34 9.35 -5.70
N ALA A 128 -3.17 9.06 -6.72
CA ALA A 128 -4.42 9.78 -6.96
C ALA A 128 -5.47 9.55 -5.86
N LEU A 129 -5.55 8.33 -5.30
CA LEU A 129 -6.45 8.01 -4.18
C LEU A 129 -6.08 8.79 -2.91
N ASN A 130 -4.79 8.84 -2.56
CA ASN A 130 -4.32 9.60 -1.40
C ASN A 130 -4.69 11.08 -1.51
N ALA A 131 -4.47 11.69 -2.67
CA ALA A 131 -4.85 13.07 -2.93
C ALA A 131 -6.38 13.26 -2.83
N THR A 132 -7.16 12.38 -3.47
CA THR A 132 -8.64 12.43 -3.44
C THR A 132 -9.19 12.36 -2.02
N VAL A 133 -8.66 11.46 -1.18
CA VAL A 133 -9.08 11.35 0.23
C VAL A 133 -8.75 12.62 1.00
N ALA A 134 -7.55 13.17 0.83
CA ALA A 134 -7.14 14.39 1.50
C ALA A 134 -8.00 15.61 1.07
N GLU A 135 -8.34 15.69 -0.21
CA GLU A 135 -9.08 16.79 -0.81
C GLU A 135 -10.60 16.73 -0.56
N PHE A 136 -11.18 15.53 -0.44
CA PHE A 136 -12.62 15.36 -0.11
C PHE A 136 -12.91 15.32 1.38
N SER A 137 -11.90 15.07 2.22
CA SER A 137 -12.09 15.05 3.67
C SER A 137 -12.10 16.45 4.25
N ASN A 138 -13.04 16.71 5.19
CA ASN A 138 -13.01 17.93 5.98
C ASN A 138 -11.88 17.88 7.03
N ALA A 139 -11.53 19.03 7.63
CA ALA A 139 -10.44 19.16 8.58
C ALA A 139 -10.58 18.20 9.78
N ARG A 140 -11.82 17.97 10.26
CA ARG A 140 -12.11 17.12 11.42
C ARG A 140 -11.82 15.64 11.20
N TYR A 141 -12.14 15.10 10.01
CA TYR A 141 -12.10 13.66 9.76
C TYR A 141 -10.92 13.25 8.86
N ARG A 142 -10.14 14.17 8.31
CA ARG A 142 -8.99 13.87 7.42
C ARG A 142 -7.97 12.95 8.07
N SER A 143 -7.65 13.18 9.34
CA SER A 143 -6.73 12.33 10.11
C SER A 143 -7.24 10.91 10.37
N LEU A 144 -8.55 10.68 10.25
CA LEU A 144 -9.18 9.38 10.40
C LEU A 144 -9.34 8.66 9.07
N VAL A 145 -9.79 9.37 8.02
CA VAL A 145 -10.16 8.74 6.74
C VAL A 145 -8.94 8.24 5.97
N LEU A 146 -7.81 8.94 6.01
CA LEU A 146 -6.58 8.51 5.36
C LEU A 146 -6.06 7.14 5.89
N PRO A 147 -5.88 6.93 7.20
CA PRO A 147 -5.55 5.61 7.73
C PRO A 147 -6.60 4.54 7.43
N LEU A 148 -7.89 4.93 7.46
CA LEU A 148 -8.98 4.00 7.13
C LEU A 148 -8.91 3.53 5.68
N MET A 149 -8.59 4.42 4.74
CA MET A 149 -8.36 4.04 3.34
C MET A 149 -7.20 3.03 3.23
N VAL A 150 -6.09 3.27 3.90
CA VAL A 150 -4.93 2.35 3.86
C VAL A 150 -5.27 0.99 4.45
N THR A 151 -6.15 0.92 5.44
CA THR A 151 -6.64 -0.36 6.00
C THR A 151 -7.45 -1.17 4.99
N GLY A 152 -7.98 -0.53 3.95
CA GLY A 152 -8.64 -1.20 2.83
C GLY A 152 -7.76 -2.28 2.20
N TYR A 153 -6.47 -2.02 1.99
CA TYR A 153 -5.55 -2.95 1.33
C TYR A 153 -5.49 -4.35 2.00
N PRO A 154 -5.15 -4.50 3.28
CA PRO A 154 -5.12 -5.83 3.90
C PRO A 154 -6.52 -6.45 4.04
N LEU A 155 -7.58 -5.65 4.20
CA LEU A 155 -8.95 -6.15 4.21
C LEU A 155 -9.37 -6.70 2.84
N GLY A 156 -9.01 -6.03 1.76
CA GLY A 156 -9.26 -6.49 0.41
C GLY A 156 -8.48 -7.76 0.07
N ALA A 157 -7.21 -7.85 0.49
CA ALA A 157 -6.41 -9.06 0.36
C ALA A 157 -7.01 -10.23 1.17
N PHE A 158 -7.57 -9.96 2.36
CA PHE A 158 -8.28 -10.95 3.18
C PHE A 158 -9.58 -11.43 2.51
N LEU A 159 -10.49 -10.52 2.17
CA LEU A 159 -11.78 -10.87 1.58
C LEU A 159 -11.62 -11.49 0.19
N GLY A 160 -10.75 -10.90 -0.64
CA GLY A 160 -10.41 -11.43 -1.95
C GLY A 160 -9.72 -12.79 -1.87
N GLY A 161 -8.90 -13.01 -0.84
CA GLY A 161 -8.28 -14.31 -0.57
C GLY A 161 -9.30 -15.41 -0.24
N MET A 162 -10.34 -15.09 0.54
CA MET A 162 -11.44 -16.04 0.77
C MET A 162 -12.17 -16.39 -0.54
N MET A 163 -12.41 -15.40 -1.40
CA MET A 163 -13.01 -15.63 -2.70
C MET A 163 -12.08 -16.43 -3.63
N ALA A 164 -10.79 -16.11 -3.63
CA ALA A 164 -9.79 -16.83 -4.44
C ALA A 164 -9.66 -18.30 -4.02
N ALA A 165 -9.70 -18.62 -2.72
CA ALA A 165 -9.67 -20.00 -2.24
C ALA A 165 -10.86 -20.81 -2.82
N ASN A 166 -12.09 -20.28 -2.76
CA ASN A 166 -13.25 -20.91 -3.35
C ASN A 166 -13.15 -21.08 -4.88
N VAL A 167 -12.52 -20.10 -5.56
CA VAL A 167 -12.30 -20.19 -7.00
C VAL A 167 -11.28 -21.26 -7.34
N LEU A 168 -10.20 -21.39 -6.54
CA LEU A 168 -9.18 -22.43 -6.73
C LEU A 168 -9.69 -23.85 -6.48
N ASP A 169 -10.70 -24.01 -5.60
CA ASP A 169 -11.38 -25.30 -5.40
C ASP A 169 -12.26 -25.69 -6.61
N ALA A 170 -12.81 -24.69 -7.32
CA ALA A 170 -13.76 -24.90 -8.42
C ALA A 170 -13.13 -24.82 -9.82
N SER A 171 -11.95 -24.20 -9.95
CA SER A 171 -11.30 -23.92 -11.23
C SER A 171 -9.77 -23.86 -11.08
N ASP A 172 -9.08 -23.60 -12.20
CA ASP A 172 -7.64 -23.40 -12.22
C ASP A 172 -7.24 -22.01 -11.72
N TRP A 173 -5.93 -21.74 -11.65
CA TRP A 173 -5.36 -20.47 -11.20
C TRP A 173 -5.81 -19.24 -12.00
N ARG A 174 -6.26 -19.42 -13.26
CA ARG A 174 -6.77 -18.34 -14.13
C ARG A 174 -8.04 -17.73 -13.59
N GLY A 175 -8.87 -18.52 -12.89
CA GLY A 175 -10.10 -18.08 -12.25
C GLY A 175 -9.89 -16.92 -11.27
N VAL A 176 -8.76 -16.91 -10.54
CA VAL A 176 -8.41 -15.83 -9.61
C VAL A 176 -8.27 -14.49 -10.34
N PHE A 177 -7.69 -14.49 -11.54
CA PHE A 177 -7.51 -13.27 -12.34
C PHE A 177 -8.81 -12.82 -13.01
N TYR A 178 -9.66 -13.76 -13.47
CA TYR A 178 -11.00 -13.41 -13.96
C TYR A 178 -11.86 -12.79 -12.87
N LEU A 179 -11.77 -13.29 -11.64
CA LEU A 179 -12.44 -12.68 -10.49
C LEU A 179 -11.96 -11.24 -10.26
N GLY A 180 -10.63 -11.02 -10.21
CA GLY A 180 -10.04 -9.68 -10.04
C GLY A 180 -10.43 -8.73 -11.16
N ALA A 181 -10.36 -9.18 -12.41
CA ALA A 181 -10.77 -8.40 -13.56
C ALA A 181 -12.25 -7.99 -13.47
N GLY A 182 -13.13 -8.92 -13.12
CA GLY A 182 -14.56 -8.67 -12.96
C GLY A 182 -14.85 -7.61 -11.90
N LEU A 183 -14.22 -7.73 -10.73
CA LEU A 183 -14.37 -6.76 -9.64
C LEU A 183 -13.82 -5.38 -10.03
N THR A 184 -12.65 -5.32 -10.67
CA THR A 184 -12.03 -4.06 -11.11
C THR A 184 -12.84 -3.38 -12.21
N ILE A 185 -13.33 -4.13 -13.20
CA ILE A 185 -14.18 -3.59 -14.27
C ILE A 185 -15.51 -3.09 -13.70
N ALA A 186 -16.11 -3.81 -12.75
CA ALA A 186 -17.34 -3.37 -12.08
C ALA A 186 -17.11 -2.08 -11.26
N ALA A 187 -15.91 -1.86 -10.74
CA ALA A 187 -15.56 -0.64 -10.02
C ALA A 187 -15.44 0.60 -10.93
N ILE A 188 -15.19 0.45 -12.26
CA ILE A 188 -15.07 1.58 -13.19
C ILE A 188 -16.32 2.44 -13.24
N PRO A 189 -17.52 1.90 -13.55
CA PRO A 189 -18.74 2.72 -13.56
C PRO A 189 -19.06 3.29 -12.17
N LEU A 190 -18.85 2.53 -11.09
CA LEU A 190 -19.06 3.03 -9.73
C LEU A 190 -18.16 4.24 -9.44
N THR A 191 -16.87 4.15 -9.79
CA THR A 191 -15.91 5.26 -9.65
C THR A 191 -16.35 6.46 -10.49
N PHE A 192 -16.75 6.22 -11.75
CA PHE A 192 -17.20 7.29 -12.64
C PHE A 192 -18.37 8.08 -12.06
N PHE A 193 -19.32 7.42 -11.41
CA PHE A 193 -20.48 8.09 -10.82
C PHE A 193 -20.22 8.62 -9.41
N LEU A 194 -19.39 7.98 -8.59
CA LEU A 194 -19.20 8.35 -7.18
C LEU A 194 -18.10 9.37 -6.96
N ILE A 195 -17.00 9.33 -7.74
CA ILE A 195 -15.85 10.22 -7.56
C ILE A 195 -15.91 11.34 -8.59
N PRO A 196 -16.37 12.57 -8.22
CA PRO A 196 -16.24 13.76 -9.07
C PRO A 196 -14.77 14.22 -9.11
N GLU A 197 -14.47 15.20 -9.97
CA GLU A 197 -13.16 15.85 -9.91
C GLU A 197 -13.05 16.74 -8.66
N THR A 198 -11.86 16.82 -8.10
CA THR A 198 -11.63 17.48 -6.83
C THR A 198 -11.60 19.00 -6.98
N PRO A 199 -12.21 19.77 -6.05
CA PRO A 199 -12.18 21.23 -6.06
C PRO A 199 -10.76 21.80 -6.04
N ASP A 200 -9.86 21.21 -5.26
CA ASP A 200 -8.47 21.68 -5.12
C ASP A 200 -7.74 21.63 -6.47
N TRP A 201 -7.83 20.52 -7.20
CA TRP A 201 -7.25 20.42 -8.54
C TRP A 201 -7.85 21.44 -9.54
N LEU A 202 -9.17 21.63 -9.48
CA LEU A 202 -9.86 22.61 -10.35
C LEU A 202 -9.42 24.04 -10.05
N VAL A 203 -9.08 24.37 -8.80
CA VAL A 203 -8.51 25.66 -8.40
C VAL A 203 -7.10 25.84 -8.96
N ASP A 204 -6.26 24.79 -8.87
CA ASP A 204 -4.86 24.86 -9.27
C ASP A 204 -4.69 24.90 -10.81
N CYS A 205 -5.37 24.00 -11.52
CA CYS A 205 -5.22 23.86 -12.98
C CYS A 205 -6.09 24.82 -13.79
N ARG A 206 -7.15 25.39 -13.20
CA ARG A 206 -8.05 26.38 -13.82
C ARG A 206 -8.52 26.03 -15.24
N PRO A 207 -9.07 24.82 -15.46
CA PRO A 207 -9.61 24.49 -16.76
C PRO A 207 -10.79 25.42 -17.13
N VAL A 208 -11.20 25.40 -18.40
CA VAL A 208 -12.39 26.14 -18.84
C VAL A 208 -13.58 25.79 -17.94
N ASN A 209 -14.29 26.83 -17.46
CA ASN A 209 -15.42 26.74 -16.54
C ASN A 209 -15.06 26.12 -15.15
N ALA A 210 -13.84 26.35 -14.65
CA ALA A 210 -13.37 25.81 -13.37
C ALA A 210 -14.36 26.10 -12.22
N LEU A 211 -14.80 27.34 -12.04
CA LEU A 211 -15.74 27.74 -10.98
C LEU A 211 -17.08 26.97 -11.08
N GLN A 212 -17.61 26.79 -12.29
CA GLN A 212 -18.85 26.04 -12.49
C GLN A 212 -18.66 24.54 -12.12
N ARG A 213 -17.52 23.96 -12.46
CA ARG A 213 -17.19 22.57 -12.14
C ARG A 213 -16.97 22.39 -10.63
N ILE A 214 -16.31 23.35 -9.96
CA ILE A 214 -16.15 23.37 -8.50
C ILE A 214 -17.53 23.42 -7.85
N ASN A 215 -18.39 24.35 -8.26
CA ASN A 215 -19.72 24.51 -7.71
C ASN A 215 -20.63 23.30 -7.98
N ALA A 216 -20.45 22.61 -9.09
CA ALA A 216 -21.15 21.35 -9.36
C ALA A 216 -20.73 20.26 -8.34
N THR A 217 -19.43 20.17 -7.99
CA THR A 217 -18.93 19.24 -6.97
C THR A 217 -19.41 19.64 -5.57
N LEU A 218 -19.33 20.94 -5.21
CA LEU A 218 -19.80 21.45 -3.92
C LEU A 218 -21.31 21.23 -3.72
N ARG A 219 -22.14 21.50 -4.76
CA ARG A 219 -23.59 21.20 -4.74
C ARG A 219 -23.87 19.72 -4.51
N ARG A 220 -23.12 18.86 -5.19
CA ARG A 220 -23.23 17.41 -5.00
C ARG A 220 -22.90 16.99 -3.56
N PHE A 221 -21.96 17.68 -2.95
CA PHE A 221 -21.60 17.49 -1.55
C PHE A 221 -22.53 18.23 -0.57
N ARG A 222 -23.56 18.92 -1.07
CA ARG A 222 -24.48 19.76 -0.28
C ARG A 222 -23.75 20.83 0.54
N LEU A 223 -22.70 21.38 -0.04
CA LEU A 223 -21.91 22.47 0.51
C LEU A 223 -22.27 23.80 -0.18
N PRO A 224 -22.03 24.95 0.47
CA PRO A 224 -22.19 26.27 -0.15
C PRO A 224 -21.34 26.39 -1.43
N GLU A 225 -21.81 27.18 -2.38
CA GLU A 225 -21.08 27.48 -3.60
C GLU A 225 -19.96 28.51 -3.34
N ALA A 226 -18.84 28.35 -4.05
CA ALA A 226 -17.78 29.32 -4.09
C ALA A 226 -18.19 30.50 -5.00
N ILE A 227 -17.95 31.73 -4.56
CA ILE A 227 -18.30 32.95 -5.28
C ILE A 227 -17.25 33.24 -6.36
N GLU A 228 -15.99 33.03 -6.04
CA GLU A 228 -14.84 33.35 -6.90
C GLU A 228 -13.73 32.29 -6.73
N LEU A 229 -12.82 32.22 -7.70
CA LEU A 229 -11.61 31.43 -7.59
C LEU A 229 -10.58 32.20 -6.77
N PRO A 230 -9.94 31.57 -5.77
CA PRO A 230 -8.86 32.22 -5.03
C PRO A 230 -7.74 32.62 -5.99
N GLU A 231 -6.95 33.64 -5.64
CA GLU A 231 -5.74 33.95 -6.41
C GLU A 231 -4.81 32.75 -6.46
N PRO A 232 -4.06 32.55 -7.58
CA PRO A 232 -3.08 31.50 -7.66
C PRO A 232 -2.11 31.62 -6.49
N SER A 233 -2.01 30.61 -5.65
CA SER A 233 -0.99 30.59 -4.61
C SER A 233 0.37 30.70 -5.27
N ALA A 234 1.18 31.70 -4.87
CA ALA A 234 2.57 31.78 -5.27
C ALA A 234 3.23 30.44 -4.89
N ASP A 235 3.75 29.74 -5.89
CA ASP A 235 4.24 28.35 -5.82
C ASP A 235 5.13 28.18 -4.58
N PRO A 236 4.71 27.41 -3.56
CA PRO A 236 5.60 27.16 -2.44
C PRO A 236 6.82 26.44 -3.04
N ARG A 237 8.03 26.93 -2.77
CA ARG A 237 9.28 26.35 -3.25
C ARG A 237 9.20 24.83 -3.16
N ARG A 238 9.11 24.16 -4.30
CA ARG A 238 9.09 22.68 -4.37
C ARG A 238 10.37 22.20 -3.71
N SER A 239 10.23 21.53 -2.56
CA SER A 239 11.37 20.94 -1.89
C SER A 239 12.01 19.91 -2.82
N SER A 240 13.33 20.02 -2.98
CA SER A 240 14.11 19.09 -3.83
C SER A 240 14.51 17.85 -3.04
N ILE A 241 14.70 16.73 -3.73
CA ILE A 241 15.35 15.53 -3.14
C ILE A 241 16.72 15.89 -2.57
N ALA A 242 17.43 16.85 -3.17
CA ALA A 242 18.71 17.32 -2.65
C ALA A 242 18.61 17.89 -1.22
N ASP A 243 17.48 18.47 -0.83
CA ASP A 243 17.30 19.06 0.50
C ASP A 243 17.27 18.00 1.61
N ILE A 244 16.75 16.81 1.33
CA ILE A 244 16.73 15.69 2.27
C ILE A 244 18.01 14.86 2.26
N LEU A 245 18.85 15.01 1.23
CA LEU A 245 20.14 14.33 1.09
C LEU A 245 21.34 15.21 1.52
N ARG A 246 21.08 16.32 2.21
CA ARG A 246 22.11 17.19 2.82
C ARG A 246 22.08 17.10 4.34
N PRO A 247 23.21 17.36 5.03
CA PRO A 247 23.20 17.55 6.48
C PRO A 247 22.26 18.69 6.88
N PRO A 248 21.50 18.55 7.98
CA PRO A 248 21.51 17.46 8.97
C PRO A 248 20.57 16.28 8.68
N LEU A 249 19.84 16.27 7.54
CA LEU A 249 18.79 15.28 7.22
C LEU A 249 19.32 13.99 6.59
N LEU A 250 20.50 14.02 5.97
CA LEU A 250 21.07 12.88 5.23
C LEU A 250 21.07 11.58 6.03
N SER A 251 21.60 11.61 7.26
CA SER A 251 21.70 10.42 8.10
C SER A 251 20.30 9.82 8.40
N ARG A 252 19.33 10.68 8.71
CA ARG A 252 17.95 10.23 8.98
C ARG A 252 17.30 9.65 7.73
N THR A 253 17.47 10.29 6.58
CA THR A 253 16.95 9.84 5.30
C THR A 253 17.50 8.46 4.96
N LEU A 254 18.81 8.29 5.00
CA LEU A 254 19.46 7.02 4.65
C LEU A 254 19.08 5.89 5.62
N LEU A 255 19.12 6.15 6.95
CA LEU A 255 18.80 5.13 7.95
C LEU A 255 17.34 4.67 7.87
N LEU A 256 16.38 5.60 7.75
CA LEU A 256 14.97 5.24 7.67
C LEU A 256 14.63 4.58 6.33
N THR A 257 15.24 5.04 5.24
CA THR A 257 15.05 4.40 3.92
C THR A 257 15.61 2.99 3.91
N LEU A 258 16.83 2.78 4.44
CA LEU A 258 17.43 1.45 4.56
C LEU A 258 16.57 0.53 5.45
N ALA A 259 16.17 1.04 6.61
CA ALA A 259 15.34 0.27 7.55
C ALA A 259 14.01 -0.16 6.91
N TYR A 260 13.32 0.76 6.22
CA TYR A 260 12.07 0.44 5.56
C TYR A 260 12.27 -0.52 4.39
N LEU A 261 13.25 -0.31 3.54
CA LEU A 261 13.59 -1.18 2.41
C LEU A 261 13.84 -2.62 2.88
N THR A 262 14.70 -2.81 3.89
CA THR A 262 15.07 -4.15 4.35
C THR A 262 13.92 -4.87 5.05
N HIS A 263 13.09 -4.16 5.82
CA HIS A 263 11.89 -4.73 6.42
C HIS A 263 10.85 -5.14 5.37
N VAL A 264 10.58 -4.26 4.39
CA VAL A 264 9.59 -4.52 3.34
C VAL A 264 10.04 -5.69 2.45
N THR A 265 11.35 -5.87 2.22
CA THR A 265 11.90 -7.06 1.56
C THR A 265 11.48 -8.34 2.29
N ALA A 266 11.62 -8.39 3.61
CA ALA A 266 11.24 -9.55 4.41
C ALA A 266 9.71 -9.77 4.40
N TYR A 267 8.93 -8.70 4.53
CA TYR A 267 7.47 -8.77 4.49
C TYR A 267 6.94 -9.34 3.17
N TYR A 268 7.42 -8.83 2.01
CA TYR A 268 6.95 -9.29 0.70
C TYR A 268 7.49 -10.66 0.31
N TYR A 269 8.67 -11.08 0.77
CA TYR A 269 9.07 -12.48 0.72
C TYR A 269 7.98 -13.34 1.37
N PHE A 270 7.68 -13.06 2.63
CA PHE A 270 6.75 -13.84 3.42
C PHE A 270 5.37 -13.95 2.75
N VAL A 271 4.71 -12.83 2.48
CA VAL A 271 3.33 -12.87 1.96
C VAL A 271 3.23 -13.41 0.53
N LYS A 272 4.26 -13.24 -0.28
CA LYS A 272 4.23 -13.67 -1.68
C LYS A 272 4.49 -15.17 -1.85
N TRP A 273 5.26 -15.77 -0.96
CA TRP A 273 5.63 -17.17 -1.06
C TRP A 273 4.73 -18.12 -0.24
N ILE A 274 3.94 -17.64 0.72
CA ILE A 274 3.09 -18.49 1.57
C ILE A 274 2.32 -19.57 0.79
N PRO A 275 1.51 -19.25 -0.25
CA PRO A 275 0.72 -20.29 -0.90
C PRO A 275 1.58 -21.37 -1.55
N LYS A 276 2.67 -20.97 -2.21
CA LYS A 276 3.60 -21.92 -2.84
C LYS A 276 4.29 -22.81 -1.80
N LEU A 277 4.76 -22.24 -0.70
CA LEU A 277 5.42 -23.02 0.36
C LEU A 277 4.47 -24.03 1.02
N VAL A 278 3.21 -23.65 1.23
CA VAL A 278 2.20 -24.57 1.78
C VAL A 278 1.90 -25.72 0.82
N VAL A 279 1.84 -25.45 -0.48
CA VAL A 279 1.65 -26.50 -1.50
C VAL A 279 2.89 -27.41 -1.60
N ASP A 280 4.11 -26.86 -1.47
CA ASP A 280 5.35 -27.66 -1.45
C ASP A 280 5.46 -28.58 -0.22
N MET A 281 4.73 -28.28 0.87
CA MET A 281 4.55 -29.15 2.04
C MET A 281 3.49 -30.25 1.79
N GLY A 282 2.87 -30.35 0.60
CA GLY A 282 1.89 -31.36 0.23
C GLY A 282 0.43 -31.00 0.47
N PHE A 283 0.11 -29.74 0.79
CA PHE A 283 -1.26 -29.29 0.94
C PHE A 283 -1.84 -28.75 -0.39
N ASP A 284 -3.16 -28.70 -0.49
CA ASP A 284 -3.86 -28.15 -1.65
C ASP A 284 -3.64 -26.63 -1.84
N ALA A 285 -3.83 -26.15 -3.06
CA ALA A 285 -3.70 -24.72 -3.39
C ALA A 285 -4.67 -23.82 -2.60
N SER A 286 -5.88 -24.30 -2.34
CA SER A 286 -6.86 -23.60 -1.50
C SER A 286 -6.41 -23.48 -0.04
N ALA A 287 -5.77 -24.52 0.51
CA ALA A 287 -5.17 -24.48 1.84
C ALA A 287 -4.06 -23.41 1.91
N GLY A 288 -3.19 -23.36 0.89
CA GLY A 288 -2.18 -22.31 0.76
C GLY A 288 -2.78 -20.90 0.73
N GLY A 289 -3.85 -20.72 -0.04
CA GLY A 289 -4.65 -19.51 -0.08
C GLY A 289 -5.27 -19.16 1.28
N GLY A 290 -5.77 -20.17 2.01
CA GLY A 290 -6.33 -20.03 3.36
C GLY A 290 -5.32 -19.54 4.39
N VAL A 291 -4.07 -20.03 4.33
CA VAL A 291 -2.97 -19.55 5.20
C VAL A 291 -2.63 -18.10 4.90
N LEU A 292 -2.51 -17.72 3.62
CA LEU A 292 -2.27 -16.33 3.23
C LEU A 292 -3.43 -15.41 3.68
N THR A 293 -4.66 -15.87 3.56
CA THR A 293 -5.85 -15.13 4.02
C THR A 293 -5.79 -14.85 5.53
N LYS A 294 -5.42 -15.85 6.35
CA LYS A 294 -5.20 -15.67 7.80
C LYS A 294 -4.06 -14.69 8.09
N ALA A 295 -2.99 -14.73 7.29
CA ALA A 295 -1.90 -13.77 7.38
C ALA A 295 -2.38 -12.34 7.12
N MET A 296 -3.21 -12.12 6.08
CA MET A 296 -3.75 -10.79 5.77
C MET A 296 -4.64 -10.26 6.89
N LEU A 297 -5.47 -11.11 7.51
CA LEU A 297 -6.27 -10.75 8.69
C LEU A 297 -5.38 -10.35 9.87
N GLY A 298 -4.37 -11.16 10.18
CA GLY A 298 -3.38 -10.84 11.22
C GLY A 298 -2.71 -9.49 10.97
N GLY A 299 -2.27 -9.25 9.74
CA GLY A 299 -1.68 -7.99 9.32
C GLY A 299 -2.61 -6.79 9.49
N ALA A 300 -3.88 -6.91 9.10
CA ALA A 300 -4.89 -5.86 9.30
C ALA A 300 -5.05 -5.49 10.78
N ILE A 301 -5.14 -6.50 11.66
CA ILE A 301 -5.25 -6.30 13.10
C ILE A 301 -3.98 -5.63 13.66
N GLY A 302 -2.80 -6.12 13.29
CA GLY A 302 -1.51 -5.59 13.76
C GLY A 302 -1.28 -4.14 13.38
N GLY A 303 -1.55 -3.79 12.11
CA GLY A 303 -1.46 -2.42 11.63
C GLY A 303 -2.44 -1.47 12.35
N GLY A 304 -3.68 -1.92 12.57
CA GLY A 304 -4.68 -1.14 13.29
C GLY A 304 -4.35 -0.92 14.77
N LEU A 305 -3.81 -1.94 15.44
CA LEU A 305 -3.48 -1.85 16.89
C LEU A 305 -2.19 -1.10 17.17
N LEU A 306 -1.26 -1.00 16.23
CA LEU A 306 0.00 -0.30 16.45
C LEU A 306 -0.20 1.14 16.93
N GLY A 307 -1.17 1.86 16.34
CA GLY A 307 -1.49 3.23 16.75
C GLY A 307 -1.85 3.34 18.22
N LEU A 308 -2.67 2.42 18.73
CA LEU A 308 -3.07 2.37 20.14
C LEU A 308 -1.89 2.07 21.07
N VAL A 309 -1.03 1.14 20.68
CA VAL A 309 0.20 0.83 21.43
C VAL A 309 1.15 2.02 21.44
N ALA A 310 1.30 2.69 20.29
CA ALA A 310 2.15 3.86 20.13
C ALA A 310 1.73 5.05 20.99
N LEU A 311 0.43 5.20 21.30
CA LEU A 311 -0.05 6.23 22.25
C LEU A 311 0.51 6.07 23.66
N ARG A 312 0.80 4.82 24.09
CA ARG A 312 1.31 4.52 25.44
C ARG A 312 2.82 4.54 25.55
N ILE A 313 3.53 3.98 24.56
CA ILE A 313 4.98 3.75 24.64
C ILE A 313 5.79 4.56 23.63
N GLY A 314 5.11 5.32 22.74
CA GLY A 314 5.71 6.07 21.64
C GLY A 314 5.95 5.22 20.40
N ILE A 315 5.86 5.87 19.22
CA ILE A 315 5.90 5.17 17.92
C ILE A 315 7.23 4.46 17.67
N LYS A 316 8.36 5.05 18.07
CA LYS A 316 9.70 4.45 17.87
C LYS A 316 9.81 3.11 18.59
N LYS A 317 9.43 3.06 19.88
CA LYS A 317 9.47 1.83 20.69
C LYS A 317 8.49 0.80 20.16
N ALA A 318 7.26 1.22 19.81
CA ALA A 318 6.24 0.33 19.26
C ALA A 318 6.71 -0.32 17.95
N THR A 319 7.34 0.45 17.07
CA THR A 319 7.88 -0.08 15.79
C THR A 319 9.04 -1.05 16.02
N VAL A 320 9.95 -0.77 16.98
CA VAL A 320 11.05 -1.70 17.32
C VAL A 320 10.49 -3.02 17.88
N ILE A 321 9.49 -2.98 18.75
CA ILE A 321 8.83 -4.19 19.27
C ILE A 321 8.19 -4.98 18.12
N ALA A 322 7.49 -4.30 17.21
CA ALA A 322 6.89 -4.93 16.06
C ALA A 322 7.93 -5.58 15.13
N LEU A 323 9.06 -4.92 14.87
CA LEU A 323 10.16 -5.48 14.09
C LEU A 323 10.80 -6.71 14.76
N THR A 324 10.96 -6.66 16.08
CA THR A 324 11.49 -7.80 16.85
C THR A 324 10.53 -8.98 16.77
N GLY A 325 9.23 -8.74 16.93
CA GLY A 325 8.20 -9.77 16.75
C GLY A 325 8.19 -10.33 15.32
N ALA A 326 8.31 -9.47 14.31
CA ALA A 326 8.40 -9.89 12.90
C ALA A 326 9.64 -10.76 12.64
N PHE A 327 10.81 -10.38 13.15
CA PHE A 327 12.03 -11.16 13.06
C PHE A 327 11.85 -12.56 13.67
N VAL A 328 11.39 -12.63 14.93
CA VAL A 328 11.20 -13.90 15.64
C VAL A 328 10.17 -14.79 14.95
N MET A 329 9.00 -14.22 14.63
CA MET A 329 7.90 -14.98 14.06
C MET A 329 8.18 -15.47 12.63
N LEU A 330 8.94 -14.72 11.83
CA LEU A 330 9.35 -15.17 10.50
C LEU A 330 10.29 -16.38 10.58
N ASN A 331 11.18 -16.43 11.60
CA ASN A 331 12.03 -17.60 11.83
C ASN A 331 11.23 -18.80 12.36
N ILE A 332 10.22 -18.56 13.20
CA ILE A 332 9.30 -19.62 13.64
C ILE A 332 8.52 -20.17 12.43
N PHE A 333 8.04 -19.28 11.53
CA PHE A 333 7.36 -19.72 10.31
C PHE A 333 8.25 -20.59 9.42
N GLY A 334 9.53 -20.23 9.28
CA GLY A 334 10.49 -21.03 8.50
C GLY A 334 10.77 -22.43 9.05
N GLN A 335 10.44 -22.68 10.31
CA GLN A 335 10.62 -23.96 11.01
C GLN A 335 9.27 -24.58 11.44
N ALA A 336 8.16 -24.06 10.91
CA ALA A 336 6.83 -24.49 11.31
C ALA A 336 6.58 -25.95 10.88
N PRO A 337 5.88 -26.75 11.71
CA PRO A 337 5.50 -28.10 11.35
C PRO A 337 4.47 -28.10 10.21
N GLU A 338 4.36 -29.25 9.52
CA GLU A 338 3.40 -29.50 8.44
C GLU A 338 1.98 -29.72 9.01
N ASP A 339 1.49 -28.71 9.73
CA ASP A 339 0.12 -28.63 10.26
C ASP A 339 -0.53 -27.36 9.77
N ILE A 340 -1.60 -27.48 8.96
CA ILE A 340 -2.25 -26.34 8.28
C ILE A 340 -2.89 -25.35 9.26
N ALA A 341 -3.38 -25.84 10.42
CA ALA A 341 -3.98 -24.96 11.42
C ALA A 341 -2.89 -24.15 12.11
N MET A 342 -1.80 -24.80 12.49
CA MET A 342 -0.65 -24.15 13.14
C MET A 342 0.05 -23.19 12.19
N LEU A 343 0.28 -23.57 10.93
CA LEU A 343 0.81 -22.69 9.87
C LEU A 343 -0.03 -21.42 9.72
N GLY A 344 -1.36 -21.57 9.70
CA GLY A 344 -2.26 -20.43 9.60
C GLY A 344 -2.15 -19.47 10.80
N TRP A 345 -2.02 -19.97 12.02
CA TRP A 345 -1.82 -19.15 13.21
C TRP A 345 -0.45 -18.46 13.21
N ILE A 346 0.62 -19.20 12.92
CA ILE A 346 1.98 -18.65 12.84
C ILE A 346 2.03 -17.57 11.75
N ALA A 347 1.46 -17.82 10.58
CA ALA A 347 1.39 -16.85 9.49
C ALA A 347 0.60 -15.60 9.91
N GLY A 348 -0.54 -15.76 10.61
CA GLY A 348 -1.32 -14.65 11.13
C GLY A 348 -0.53 -13.76 12.10
N VAL A 349 0.18 -14.37 13.06
CA VAL A 349 1.00 -13.63 14.04
C VAL A 349 2.24 -13.01 13.37
N THR A 350 2.86 -13.69 12.41
CA THR A 350 3.97 -13.13 11.64
C THR A 350 3.55 -11.87 10.88
N ALA A 351 2.41 -11.93 10.17
CA ALA A 351 1.88 -10.80 9.45
C ALA A 351 1.41 -9.67 10.39
N PHE A 352 0.86 -10.00 11.57
CA PHE A 352 0.51 -9.02 12.59
C PHE A 352 1.69 -8.12 12.94
N PHE A 353 2.82 -8.69 13.31
CA PHE A 353 4.02 -7.94 13.66
C PHE A 353 4.63 -7.24 12.43
N SER A 354 4.69 -7.90 11.29
CA SER A 354 5.30 -7.35 10.08
C SER A 354 4.52 -6.14 9.55
N ASN A 355 3.19 -6.22 9.47
CA ASN A 355 2.38 -5.09 9.01
C ASN A 355 2.31 -3.96 10.05
N ALA A 356 2.30 -4.30 11.36
CA ALA A 356 2.45 -3.31 12.41
C ALA A 356 3.76 -2.51 12.24
N ALA A 357 4.88 -3.18 11.98
CA ALA A 357 6.15 -2.49 11.71
C ALA A 357 6.07 -1.60 10.46
N ALA A 358 5.45 -2.07 9.37
CA ALA A 358 5.28 -1.27 8.15
C ALA A 358 4.47 0.02 8.40
N VAL A 359 3.37 -0.07 9.16
CA VAL A 359 2.58 1.11 9.58
C VAL A 359 3.41 2.04 10.47
N GLY A 360 4.24 1.47 11.36
CA GLY A 360 5.18 2.23 12.18
C GLY A 360 6.17 3.05 11.37
N PHE A 361 6.67 2.49 10.25
CA PHE A 361 7.55 3.21 9.35
C PHE A 361 6.88 4.41 8.69
N TYR A 362 5.62 4.33 8.29
CA TYR A 362 4.89 5.48 7.74
C TYR A 362 4.85 6.65 8.74
N ALA A 363 4.57 6.35 10.01
CA ALA A 363 4.55 7.34 11.07
C ALA A 363 5.97 7.90 11.36
N LEU A 364 6.98 7.05 11.43
CA LEU A 364 8.37 7.46 11.66
C LEU A 364 8.89 8.36 10.54
N LEU A 365 8.63 8.01 9.27
CA LEU A 365 8.99 8.82 8.11
C LEU A 365 8.30 10.19 8.16
N ALA A 366 7.00 10.23 8.49
CA ALA A 366 6.27 11.49 8.60
C ALA A 366 6.79 12.40 9.72
N MET A 367 7.28 11.83 10.82
CA MET A 367 7.82 12.57 11.97
C MET A 367 9.30 12.95 11.83
N ALA A 368 10.05 12.25 10.99
CA ALA A 368 11.49 12.44 10.85
C ALA A 368 11.88 13.74 10.14
N PHE A 369 10.97 14.31 9.33
CA PHE A 369 11.25 15.43 8.46
C PHE A 369 10.52 16.71 8.90
N PRO A 370 11.19 17.88 8.82
CA PRO A 370 10.55 19.19 9.01
C PRO A 370 9.38 19.40 8.02
N PRO A 371 8.37 20.23 8.37
CA PRO A 371 7.17 20.40 7.55
C PRO A 371 7.44 20.72 6.07
N HIS A 372 8.44 21.57 5.76
CA HIS A 372 8.75 22.03 4.40
C HIS A 372 9.35 20.93 3.49
N VAL A 373 9.94 19.85 4.03
CA VAL A 373 10.51 18.72 3.26
C VAL A 373 9.85 17.38 3.60
N ARG A 374 8.80 17.38 4.45
CA ARG A 374 8.15 16.16 4.95
C ARG A 374 7.60 15.29 3.82
N ALA A 375 6.88 15.89 2.88
CA ALA A 375 6.31 15.16 1.76
C ALA A 375 7.39 14.51 0.90
N THR A 376 8.47 15.26 0.58
CA THR A 376 9.60 14.75 -0.20
C THR A 376 10.35 13.63 0.54
N GLY A 377 10.64 13.81 1.83
CA GLY A 377 11.35 12.81 2.64
C GLY A 377 10.52 11.53 2.84
N THR A 378 9.23 11.66 3.15
CA THR A 378 8.33 10.52 3.29
C THR A 378 8.16 9.79 1.95
N GLY A 379 7.93 10.53 0.86
CA GLY A 379 7.80 9.98 -0.48
C GLY A 379 9.05 9.25 -0.96
N PHE A 380 10.23 9.80 -0.67
CA PHE A 380 11.52 9.17 -0.97
C PHE A 380 11.67 7.84 -0.22
N GLY A 381 11.46 7.82 1.10
CA GLY A 381 11.58 6.60 1.90
C GLY A 381 10.60 5.51 1.48
N ILE A 382 9.32 5.86 1.25
CA ILE A 382 8.30 4.91 0.79
C ILE A 382 8.59 4.42 -0.65
N GLY A 383 9.04 5.32 -1.53
CA GLY A 383 9.37 4.97 -2.92
C GLY A 383 10.51 3.95 -2.99
N PHE A 384 11.58 4.15 -2.23
CA PHE A 384 12.67 3.17 -2.14
C PHE A 384 12.22 1.86 -1.47
N GLY A 385 11.31 1.91 -0.50
CA GLY A 385 10.73 0.71 0.11
C GLY A 385 10.02 -0.19 -0.89
N ARG A 386 9.40 0.38 -1.94
CA ARG A 386 8.80 -0.42 -3.03
C ARG A 386 9.81 -1.24 -3.81
N ALA A 387 11.05 -0.75 -3.97
CA ALA A 387 12.12 -1.56 -4.51
C ALA A 387 12.42 -2.78 -3.62
N GLY A 388 12.41 -2.60 -2.29
CA GLY A 388 12.51 -3.71 -1.33
C GLY A 388 11.36 -4.72 -1.48
N ALA A 389 10.13 -4.25 -1.70
CA ALA A 389 9.00 -5.14 -1.96
C ALA A 389 9.24 -6.04 -3.17
N ALA A 390 9.75 -5.49 -4.26
CA ALA A 390 10.07 -6.26 -5.46
C ALA A 390 11.29 -7.21 -5.26
N MET A 391 12.26 -6.80 -4.45
CA MET A 391 13.44 -7.64 -4.16
C MET A 391 13.09 -8.88 -3.33
N GLY A 392 12.12 -8.80 -2.43
CA GLY A 392 11.79 -9.88 -1.50
C GLY A 392 11.50 -11.21 -2.19
N PRO A 393 10.48 -11.30 -3.05
CA PRO A 393 10.15 -12.55 -3.74
C PRO A 393 11.25 -13.04 -4.68
N ALA A 394 11.92 -12.12 -5.40
CA ALA A 394 13.02 -12.48 -6.31
C ALA A 394 14.22 -13.08 -5.56
N LEU A 395 14.64 -12.45 -4.45
CA LEU A 395 15.74 -12.94 -3.62
C LEU A 395 15.43 -14.31 -3.05
N ALA A 396 14.21 -14.51 -2.54
CA ALA A 396 13.79 -15.81 -2.02
C ALA A 396 13.83 -16.89 -3.10
N GLY A 397 13.32 -16.60 -4.31
CA GLY A 397 13.38 -17.53 -5.43
C GLY A 397 14.81 -17.97 -5.78
N ILE A 398 15.76 -17.03 -5.80
CA ILE A 398 17.17 -17.30 -6.03
C ILE A 398 17.75 -18.18 -4.91
N LEU A 399 17.39 -17.95 -3.64
CA LEU A 399 17.88 -18.74 -2.52
C LEU A 399 17.30 -20.17 -2.56
N PHE A 400 16.00 -20.32 -2.85
CA PHE A 400 15.36 -21.62 -3.02
C PHE A 400 15.97 -22.40 -4.19
N ALA A 401 16.23 -21.76 -5.33
CA ALA A 401 16.88 -22.40 -6.49
C ALA A 401 18.31 -22.89 -6.20
N ARG A 402 18.96 -22.34 -5.16
CA ARG A 402 20.26 -22.82 -4.66
C ARG A 402 20.15 -23.99 -3.68
N GLY A 403 18.95 -24.52 -3.45
CA GLY A 403 18.69 -25.64 -2.57
C GLY A 403 18.60 -25.29 -1.08
N LEU A 404 18.44 -24.02 -0.73
CA LEU A 404 18.19 -23.62 0.66
C LEU A 404 16.75 -23.95 1.04
N ASP A 405 16.56 -24.49 2.23
CA ASP A 405 15.23 -24.75 2.79
C ASP A 405 14.50 -23.49 3.28
N VAL A 406 13.23 -23.63 3.64
CA VAL A 406 12.39 -22.51 4.08
C VAL A 406 12.95 -21.86 5.35
N GLY A 407 13.55 -22.66 6.25
CA GLY A 407 14.16 -22.17 7.48
C GLY A 407 15.35 -21.27 7.21
N ALA A 408 16.28 -21.73 6.37
CA ALA A 408 17.47 -20.97 5.98
C ALA A 408 17.10 -19.67 5.23
N VAL A 409 16.16 -19.74 4.28
CA VAL A 409 15.70 -18.56 3.52
C VAL A 409 15.01 -17.56 4.46
N SER A 410 14.14 -18.02 5.37
CA SER A 410 13.49 -17.16 6.36
C SER A 410 14.50 -16.47 7.29
N LEU A 411 15.52 -17.21 7.74
CA LEU A 411 16.59 -16.67 8.58
C LEU A 411 17.36 -15.57 7.84
N ILE A 412 17.84 -15.84 6.62
CA ILE A 412 18.62 -14.90 5.82
C ILE A 412 17.83 -13.61 5.57
N ILE A 413 16.58 -13.76 5.13
CA ILE A 413 15.76 -12.59 4.78
C ILE A 413 15.32 -11.83 6.02
N SER A 414 15.07 -12.51 7.16
CA SER A 414 14.70 -11.87 8.42
C SER A 414 15.81 -10.98 8.99
N ILE A 415 17.08 -11.18 8.59
CA ILE A 415 18.19 -10.25 8.93
C ILE A 415 17.84 -8.81 8.50
N GLY A 416 17.06 -8.65 7.44
CA GLY A 416 16.53 -7.35 7.04
C GLY A 416 15.75 -6.64 8.15
N SER A 417 14.94 -7.37 8.93
CA SER A 417 14.25 -6.80 10.10
C SER A 417 15.21 -6.46 11.24
N ALA A 418 16.28 -7.24 11.44
CA ALA A 418 17.33 -6.93 12.42
C ALA A 418 18.11 -5.67 12.03
N VAL A 419 18.47 -5.51 10.75
CA VAL A 419 19.09 -4.28 10.21
C VAL A 419 18.16 -3.08 10.42
N SER A 420 16.86 -3.26 10.21
CA SER A 420 15.86 -2.22 10.43
C SER A 420 15.82 -1.76 11.90
N ILE A 421 15.88 -2.69 12.85
CA ILE A 421 15.95 -2.39 14.29
C ILE A 421 17.18 -1.55 14.59
N GLY A 422 18.38 -1.98 14.14
CA GLY A 422 19.62 -1.24 14.34
C GLY A 422 19.56 0.18 13.76
N ALA A 423 19.06 0.30 12.53
CA ALA A 423 18.94 1.60 11.88
C ALA A 423 17.94 2.53 12.62
N ILE A 424 16.77 2.04 13.07
CA ILE A 424 15.81 2.86 13.83
C ILE A 424 16.40 3.29 15.17
N LEU A 425 17.15 2.42 15.87
CA LEU A 425 17.77 2.78 17.16
C LEU A 425 18.75 3.94 16.99
N LEU A 426 19.52 3.99 15.88
CA LEU A 426 20.46 5.05 15.56
C LEU A 426 19.78 6.36 15.12
N VAL A 427 18.55 6.33 14.61
CA VAL A 427 17.82 7.54 14.20
C VAL A 427 17.49 8.39 15.43
N ARG A 428 17.99 9.63 15.43
CA ARG A 428 17.58 10.67 16.39
C ARG A 428 16.38 11.41 15.83
N LEU A 429 15.17 11.10 16.31
CA LEU A 429 14.00 11.92 16.04
C LEU A 429 14.17 13.23 16.83
N THR A 430 13.96 14.38 16.17
CA THR A 430 13.88 15.66 16.88
C THR A 430 12.70 15.57 17.84
N ALA A 431 12.98 15.76 19.13
CA ALA A 431 11.91 15.89 20.12
C ALA A 431 11.00 17.06 19.66
N GLU A 432 9.70 16.83 19.58
CA GLU A 432 8.75 17.94 19.49
C GLU A 432 9.01 18.87 20.69
N PRO A 433 9.02 20.20 20.49
CA PRO A 433 8.99 21.10 21.61
C PRO A 433 7.78 20.71 22.46
N ARG A 434 8.01 20.28 23.70
CA ARG A 434 6.94 20.08 24.66
C ARG A 434 6.14 21.38 24.68
N VAL A 435 4.90 21.35 24.25
CA VAL A 435 3.94 22.40 24.57
C VAL A 435 3.85 22.40 26.08
N THR A 436 4.63 23.24 26.72
CA THR A 436 4.44 23.60 28.11
C THR A 436 3.09 24.31 28.14
N THR A 437 2.05 23.59 28.55
CA THR A 437 0.85 24.21 29.06
C THR A 437 1.28 24.95 30.32
N ASP A 438 1.67 26.21 30.16
CA ASP A 438 1.76 27.13 31.27
C ASP A 438 0.35 27.25 31.90
N ARG A 439 0.14 26.40 32.91
CA ARG A 439 -0.85 26.67 33.92
C ARG A 439 -0.25 27.75 34.84
N HIS A 440 -0.38 28.98 34.45
CA HIS A 440 -0.43 30.10 35.35
C HIS A 440 -1.86 30.60 35.23
N GLY A 441 -2.70 30.39 36.17
CA GLY A 441 -2.72 30.51 37.60
C GLY A 441 -3.39 31.84 37.95
N ALA A 442 -4.14 31.79 38.89
CA ALA A 442 -4.89 32.79 39.64
C ALA A 442 -6.22 33.18 39.08
#